data_e080826600ec614bf0237ad753dc8561
#
_entry.id   e080826600ec614bf0237ad753dc8561
#
_cell.length_a   1.000
_cell.length_b   1.000
_cell.length_c   1.000
_cell.angle_alpha   90.00
_cell.angle_beta   90.00
_cell.angle_gamma   90.00
#
_symmetry.space_group_name_H-M   'P 1'
#
loop_
_entity.id
_entity.type
_entity.pdbx_description
1 polymer ?
#
loop_
_entity_poly.entity_id
_entity_poly.type
_entity_poly.pdbx_seq_one_letter_code
_entity_poly.pdbx_strand_id
1 'polypeptide(L)'
;MAAKDGDGWVECALGHRHWGVYGAAGLLAVHHDDAGTPRVLMQERAGWSHHGGTWGLPGGALDSHENPVAGAFREAGEEAGLDGDDLRIQGVYVDDHGGWSFHTVIAASPRLLDALPANDESVDLRWLTPDEIPDRPLHPGFAGSWPVIGRALGPVLVVLDAANIVGARAEHGWWRDRAGATAKLVSEVGALAASGVRALPARTPTLTRWFPRFAVVVEGAARDVPGVPGVTMISAPGSGDDAVVRAVRQAPGWEHVLVVTADRGLRERVVALGADVTGPRWLLSQL
;
A
#
# COMPACT_ATOMS: atom_id res chain seq x y z
N MET A 1 -18.39 6.17 -23.17
CA MET A 1 -18.57 5.66 -21.82
C MET A 1 -18.42 4.15 -21.90
N ALA A 2 -17.56 3.55 -21.09
CA ALA A 2 -17.47 2.11 -20.96
C ALA A 2 -18.80 1.60 -20.35
N ALA A 3 -19.21 0.38 -20.70
CA ALA A 3 -20.46 -0.19 -20.21
C ALA A 3 -20.32 -0.51 -18.71
N LYS A 4 -21.29 -0.13 -17.90
CA LYS A 4 -21.49 -0.68 -16.55
C LYS A 4 -22.11 -2.08 -16.74
N ASP A 5 -21.27 -3.11 -16.69
CA ASP A 5 -21.66 -4.50 -16.97
C ASP A 5 -21.35 -5.45 -15.79
N GLY A 6 -20.86 -4.90 -14.69
CA GLY A 6 -20.52 -5.64 -13.49
C GLY A 6 -21.70 -5.98 -12.57
N ASP A 7 -22.82 -5.29 -12.73
CA ASP A 7 -24.00 -5.44 -11.87
C ASP A 7 -24.67 -6.79 -12.06
N GLY A 8 -24.75 -7.57 -10.98
CA GLY A 8 -25.41 -8.86 -10.99
C GLY A 8 -25.03 -9.74 -9.81
N TRP A 9 -25.85 -10.76 -9.58
CA TRP A 9 -25.62 -11.75 -8.54
C TRP A 9 -24.84 -12.95 -9.09
N VAL A 10 -23.82 -13.39 -8.36
CA VAL A 10 -23.05 -14.59 -8.66
C VAL A 10 -22.91 -15.45 -7.41
N GLU A 11 -22.83 -16.77 -7.59
CA GLU A 11 -22.57 -17.73 -6.52
C GLU A 11 -21.06 -18.12 -6.56
N CYS A 12 -20.39 -18.01 -5.43
CA CYS A 12 -18.98 -18.40 -5.29
C CYS A 12 -18.83 -19.91 -5.02
N ALA A 13 -17.60 -20.43 -5.06
CA ALA A 13 -17.32 -21.84 -4.78
C ALA A 13 -17.67 -22.27 -3.34
N LEU A 14 -17.88 -21.34 -2.41
CA LEU A 14 -18.31 -21.62 -1.05
C LEU A 14 -19.85 -21.65 -0.90
N GLY A 15 -20.61 -21.47 -2.00
CA GLY A 15 -22.08 -21.46 -1.99
C GLY A 15 -22.70 -20.16 -1.49
N HIS A 16 -21.91 -19.08 -1.36
CA HIS A 16 -22.44 -17.76 -0.99
C HIS A 16 -22.78 -16.95 -2.24
N ARG A 17 -23.83 -16.10 -2.12
CA ARG A 17 -24.20 -15.16 -3.18
C ARG A 17 -23.58 -13.80 -2.93
N HIS A 18 -22.99 -13.26 -3.98
CA HIS A 18 -22.30 -11.97 -3.96
C HIS A 18 -22.81 -11.07 -5.08
N TRP A 19 -22.76 -9.76 -4.84
CA TRP A 19 -23.00 -8.74 -5.86
C TRP A 19 -21.70 -8.46 -6.61
N GLY A 20 -21.78 -8.33 -7.94
CA GLY A 20 -20.66 -8.08 -8.84
C GLY A 20 -20.20 -9.35 -9.57
N VAL A 21 -20.57 -9.48 -10.87
CA VAL A 21 -20.27 -10.69 -11.66
C VAL A 21 -18.78 -10.88 -11.94
N TYR A 22 -17.99 -9.80 -11.89
CA TYR A 22 -16.52 -9.82 -12.05
C TYR A 22 -15.76 -9.65 -10.73
N GLY A 23 -16.46 -9.76 -9.59
CA GLY A 23 -15.94 -9.42 -8.28
C GLY A 23 -16.35 -8.02 -7.83
N ALA A 24 -15.80 -7.60 -6.71
CA ALA A 24 -16.05 -6.26 -6.15
C ALA A 24 -14.78 -5.67 -5.55
N ALA A 25 -14.74 -4.34 -5.42
CA ALA A 25 -13.65 -3.64 -4.78
C ALA A 25 -14.15 -2.47 -3.92
N GLY A 26 -13.42 -2.18 -2.84
CA GLY A 26 -13.69 -1.02 -1.98
C GLY A 26 -12.42 -0.33 -1.56
N LEU A 27 -12.51 0.98 -1.33
CA LEU A 27 -11.41 1.84 -0.94
C LEU A 27 -11.38 2.02 0.57
N LEU A 28 -10.28 1.61 1.20
CA LEU A 28 -9.95 1.90 2.60
C LEU A 28 -8.98 3.07 2.64
N ALA A 29 -9.52 4.29 2.72
CA ALA A 29 -8.70 5.49 2.88
C ALA A 29 -8.24 5.62 4.34
N VAL A 30 -6.94 5.86 4.54
CA VAL A 30 -6.30 5.98 5.86
C VAL A 30 -5.57 7.30 5.97
N HIS A 31 -5.84 8.05 7.02
CA HIS A 31 -5.10 9.23 7.41
C HIS A 31 -4.44 9.01 8.77
N HIS A 32 -3.17 9.38 8.93
CA HIS A 32 -2.50 9.41 10.23
C HIS A 32 -2.41 10.85 10.69
N ASP A 33 -2.95 11.15 11.88
CA ASP A 33 -2.80 12.46 12.48
C ASP A 33 -1.36 12.72 12.96
N ASP A 34 -1.09 13.92 13.48
CA ASP A 34 0.26 14.32 13.95
C ASP A 34 0.79 13.43 15.09
N ALA A 35 -0.09 12.80 15.85
CA ALA A 35 0.28 11.82 16.88
C ALA A 35 0.51 10.41 16.31
N GLY A 36 0.24 10.20 15.04
CA GLY A 36 0.34 8.90 14.36
C GLY A 36 -0.87 8.01 14.55
N THR A 37 -1.98 8.53 15.05
CA THR A 37 -3.22 7.76 15.18
C THR A 37 -3.87 7.60 13.81
N PRO A 38 -4.07 6.36 13.32
CA PRO A 38 -4.75 6.14 12.05
C PRO A 38 -6.24 6.44 12.19
N ARG A 39 -6.79 7.05 11.15
CA ARG A 39 -8.23 7.22 10.94
C ARG A 39 -8.60 6.60 9.61
N VAL A 40 -9.65 5.83 9.59
CA VAL A 40 -10.16 5.11 8.43
C VAL A 40 -11.51 5.72 8.03
N LEU A 41 -11.65 6.01 6.74
CA LEU A 41 -12.94 6.46 6.22
C LEU A 41 -13.88 5.28 6.10
N MET A 42 -15.00 5.37 6.81
CA MET A 42 -16.07 4.37 6.82
C MET A 42 -17.38 4.96 6.30
N GLN A 43 -18.16 4.13 5.61
CA GLN A 43 -19.46 4.46 5.03
C GLN A 43 -20.56 3.72 5.78
N GLU A 44 -21.63 4.42 6.17
CA GLU A 44 -22.89 3.80 6.55
C GLU A 44 -23.74 3.57 5.31
N ARG A 45 -24.03 2.32 5.01
CA ARG A 45 -24.78 1.89 3.84
C ARG A 45 -26.28 2.17 3.97
N ALA A 46 -26.89 2.65 2.91
CA ALA A 46 -28.34 2.90 2.88
C ALA A 46 -29.14 1.62 3.20
N GLY A 47 -30.22 1.77 3.96
CA GLY A 47 -31.02 0.64 4.46
C GLY A 47 -31.63 -0.27 3.39
N TRP A 48 -31.79 0.22 2.17
CA TRP A 48 -32.30 -0.54 1.03
C TRP A 48 -31.22 -1.33 0.27
N SER A 49 -29.94 -1.03 0.50
CA SER A 49 -28.81 -1.70 -0.16
C SER A 49 -28.54 -3.07 0.45
N HIS A 50 -27.70 -3.89 -0.22
CA HIS A 50 -27.27 -5.19 0.31
C HIS A 50 -26.52 -5.00 1.63
N HIS A 51 -27.00 -5.66 2.70
CA HIS A 51 -26.57 -5.40 4.09
C HIS A 51 -26.73 -3.93 4.52
N GLY A 52 -27.84 -3.29 4.14
CA GLY A 52 -28.12 -1.90 4.51
C GLY A 52 -28.17 -1.65 6.01
N GLY A 53 -27.82 -0.41 6.42
CA GLY A 53 -27.69 -0.04 7.82
C GLY A 53 -26.40 -0.55 8.49
N THR A 54 -25.47 -1.15 7.72
CA THR A 54 -24.17 -1.56 8.20
C THR A 54 -23.08 -0.60 7.72
N TRP A 55 -21.95 -0.61 8.45
CA TRP A 55 -20.76 0.16 8.12
C TRP A 55 -19.77 -0.69 7.31
N GLY A 56 -19.28 -0.13 6.23
CA GLY A 56 -18.29 -0.75 5.34
C GLY A 56 -17.37 0.28 4.70
N LEU A 57 -16.80 -0.08 3.58
CA LEU A 57 -15.99 0.81 2.75
C LEU A 57 -16.85 1.35 1.59
N PRO A 58 -16.59 2.55 1.09
CA PRO A 58 -17.05 2.94 -0.23
C PRO A 58 -16.58 1.91 -1.26
N GLY A 59 -17.49 1.33 -2.04
CA GLY A 59 -17.12 0.25 -2.96
C GLY A 59 -18.30 -0.51 -3.52
N GLY A 60 -18.08 -1.18 -4.66
CA GLY A 60 -19.11 -1.88 -5.40
C GLY A 60 -18.55 -2.88 -6.41
N ALA A 61 -19.38 -3.24 -7.39
CA ALA A 61 -19.06 -4.20 -8.42
C ALA A 61 -17.96 -3.70 -9.37
N LEU A 62 -17.10 -4.62 -9.80
CA LEU A 62 -16.14 -4.35 -10.86
C LEU A 62 -16.79 -4.55 -12.23
N ASP A 63 -16.54 -3.62 -13.15
CA ASP A 63 -16.87 -3.82 -14.56
C ASP A 63 -15.83 -4.69 -15.27
N SER A 64 -16.20 -5.36 -16.37
CA SER A 64 -15.34 -6.33 -17.09
C SER A 64 -14.00 -5.76 -17.57
N HIS A 65 -13.93 -4.45 -17.76
CA HIS A 65 -12.74 -3.73 -18.24
C HIS A 65 -11.90 -3.13 -17.11
N GLU A 66 -12.35 -3.22 -15.86
CA GLU A 66 -11.68 -2.61 -14.71
C GLU A 66 -10.69 -3.56 -14.03
N ASN A 67 -9.59 -3.00 -13.55
CA ASN A 67 -8.82 -3.64 -12.50
C ASN A 67 -9.36 -3.21 -11.12
N PRO A 68 -9.13 -4.02 -10.05
CA PRO A 68 -9.69 -3.72 -8.73
C PRO A 68 -9.34 -2.36 -8.14
N VAL A 69 -8.15 -1.83 -8.47
CA VAL A 69 -7.74 -0.51 -8.00
C VAL A 69 -8.60 0.57 -8.67
N ALA A 70 -8.75 0.51 -10.00
CA ALA A 70 -9.57 1.47 -10.73
C ALA A 70 -11.03 1.44 -10.26
N GLY A 71 -11.62 0.24 -10.07
CA GLY A 71 -12.98 0.08 -9.56
C GLY A 71 -13.15 0.66 -8.15
N ALA A 72 -12.22 0.39 -7.23
CA ALA A 72 -12.29 0.96 -5.86
C ALA A 72 -12.24 2.49 -5.86
N PHE A 73 -11.39 3.10 -6.70
CA PHE A 73 -11.33 4.57 -6.81
C PHE A 73 -12.57 5.16 -7.48
N ARG A 74 -13.10 4.52 -8.52
CA ARG A 74 -14.37 4.95 -9.17
C ARG A 74 -15.51 4.96 -8.17
N GLU A 75 -15.72 3.86 -7.45
CA GLU A 75 -16.77 3.74 -6.44
C GLU A 75 -16.62 4.78 -5.33
N ALA A 76 -15.39 4.98 -4.81
CA ALA A 76 -15.12 5.99 -3.79
C ALA A 76 -15.42 7.42 -4.29
N GLY A 77 -15.19 7.69 -5.57
CA GLY A 77 -15.58 8.94 -6.21
C GLY A 77 -17.11 9.09 -6.30
N GLU A 78 -17.82 8.02 -6.74
CA GLU A 78 -19.27 8.00 -6.93
C GLU A 78 -20.04 8.06 -5.60
N GLU A 79 -19.55 7.40 -4.54
CA GLU A 79 -20.25 7.26 -3.25
C GLU A 79 -19.82 8.28 -2.20
N ALA A 80 -18.55 8.66 -2.19
CA ALA A 80 -17.95 9.49 -1.14
C ALA A 80 -17.35 10.81 -1.66
N GLY A 81 -17.39 11.07 -2.96
CA GLY A 81 -16.84 12.28 -3.58
C GLY A 81 -15.31 12.39 -3.46
N LEU A 82 -14.61 11.27 -3.31
CA LEU A 82 -13.15 11.27 -3.14
C LEU A 82 -12.43 11.44 -4.49
N ASP A 83 -11.42 12.31 -4.50
CA ASP A 83 -10.50 12.43 -5.62
C ASP A 83 -9.31 11.46 -5.43
N GLY A 84 -9.08 10.62 -6.44
CA GLY A 84 -8.00 9.65 -6.42
C GLY A 84 -6.59 10.28 -6.39
N ASP A 85 -6.44 11.50 -6.89
CA ASP A 85 -5.16 12.22 -6.92
C ASP A 85 -4.66 12.59 -5.50
N ASP A 86 -5.56 12.66 -4.52
CA ASP A 86 -5.23 12.91 -3.11
C ASP A 86 -4.78 11.64 -2.36
N LEU A 87 -4.79 10.48 -3.02
CA LEU A 87 -4.62 9.19 -2.36
C LEU A 87 -3.43 8.40 -2.93
N ARG A 88 -2.61 7.84 -2.06
CA ARG A 88 -1.49 6.96 -2.42
C ARG A 88 -1.77 5.53 -1.99
N ILE A 89 -1.81 4.62 -2.95
CA ILE A 89 -2.00 3.19 -2.67
C ILE A 89 -0.87 2.68 -1.76
N GLN A 90 -1.25 1.92 -0.72
CA GLN A 90 -0.34 1.25 0.22
C GLN A 90 -0.35 -0.26 0.04
N GLY A 91 -1.51 -0.84 -0.28
CA GLY A 91 -1.66 -2.26 -0.43
C GLY A 91 -3.01 -2.70 -0.96
N VAL A 92 -3.10 -3.97 -1.32
CA VAL A 92 -4.34 -4.63 -1.70
C VAL A 92 -4.47 -5.93 -0.91
N TYR A 93 -5.60 -6.08 -0.23
CA TYR A 93 -6.02 -7.32 0.38
C TYR A 93 -7.11 -7.95 -0.49
N VAL A 94 -7.06 -9.25 -0.70
CA VAL A 94 -8.06 -10.00 -1.46
C VAL A 94 -8.71 -11.03 -0.55
N ASP A 95 -10.03 -10.93 -0.42
CA ASP A 95 -10.88 -11.96 0.16
C ASP A 95 -11.41 -12.82 -0.98
N ASP A 96 -10.79 -13.98 -1.19
CA ASP A 96 -11.06 -14.88 -2.32
C ASP A 96 -11.98 -16.02 -1.88
N HIS A 97 -13.18 -16.07 -2.46
CA HIS A 97 -14.20 -17.09 -2.20
C HIS A 97 -14.21 -18.20 -3.26
N GLY A 98 -13.26 -18.17 -4.21
CA GLY A 98 -13.26 -19.09 -5.35
C GLY A 98 -14.34 -18.74 -6.39
N GLY A 99 -13.92 -18.21 -7.54
CA GLY A 99 -14.80 -17.70 -8.60
C GLY A 99 -15.40 -16.33 -8.34
N TRP A 100 -15.26 -15.77 -7.15
CA TRP A 100 -15.58 -14.41 -6.79
C TRP A 100 -14.61 -13.92 -5.71
N SER A 101 -14.24 -12.64 -5.76
CA SER A 101 -13.38 -12.02 -4.75
C SER A 101 -13.75 -10.58 -4.45
N PHE A 102 -13.51 -10.15 -3.20
CA PHE A 102 -13.55 -8.75 -2.81
C PHE A 102 -12.13 -8.20 -2.62
N HIS A 103 -11.84 -7.07 -3.25
CA HIS A 103 -10.55 -6.42 -3.18
C HIS A 103 -10.63 -5.16 -2.31
N THR A 104 -9.95 -5.16 -1.17
CA THR A 104 -9.78 -3.96 -0.36
C THR A 104 -8.51 -3.24 -0.79
N VAL A 105 -8.66 -2.06 -1.39
CA VAL A 105 -7.55 -1.18 -1.76
C VAL A 105 -7.28 -0.24 -0.59
N ILE A 106 -6.13 -0.39 0.05
CA ILE A 106 -5.70 0.46 1.17
C ILE A 106 -4.91 1.63 0.60
N ALA A 107 -5.33 2.86 0.90
CA ALA A 107 -4.69 4.06 0.40
C ALA A 107 -4.47 5.10 1.49
N ALA A 108 -3.26 5.68 1.53
CA ALA A 108 -2.92 6.77 2.44
C ALA A 108 -3.45 8.10 1.92
N SER A 109 -4.04 8.88 2.81
CA SER A 109 -4.41 10.26 2.58
C SER A 109 -3.48 11.20 3.37
N PRO A 110 -2.96 12.28 2.77
CA PRO A 110 -2.13 13.26 3.47
C PRO A 110 -2.92 14.11 4.48
N ARG A 111 -4.24 14.15 4.38
CA ARG A 111 -5.15 14.92 5.22
C ARG A 111 -6.48 14.18 5.40
N LEU A 112 -7.28 14.59 6.37
CA LEU A 112 -8.68 14.19 6.42
C LEU A 112 -9.39 14.84 5.23
N LEU A 113 -9.86 13.99 4.31
CA LEU A 113 -10.62 14.45 3.14
C LEU A 113 -12.06 14.76 3.56
N ASP A 114 -12.64 15.78 2.93
CA ASP A 114 -14.05 16.11 3.09
C ASP A 114 -14.86 15.04 2.30
N ALA A 115 -15.26 13.99 2.99
CA ALA A 115 -16.08 12.93 2.44
C ALA A 115 -17.53 13.15 2.83
N LEU A 116 -18.38 13.27 1.82
CA LEU A 116 -19.83 13.45 2.00
C LEU A 116 -20.58 12.44 1.13
N PRO A 117 -21.75 11.95 1.59
CA PRO A 117 -22.60 11.12 0.74
C PRO A 117 -22.85 11.79 -0.61
N ALA A 118 -22.33 11.20 -1.69
CA ALA A 118 -22.42 11.76 -3.04
C ALA A 118 -23.58 11.14 -3.85
N ASN A 119 -24.14 10.03 -3.34
CA ASN A 119 -25.31 9.36 -3.91
C ASN A 119 -26.22 8.79 -2.80
N ASP A 120 -27.33 8.17 -3.19
CA ASP A 120 -28.32 7.62 -2.24
C ASP A 120 -27.89 6.29 -1.59
N GLU A 121 -26.74 5.72 -1.94
CA GLU A 121 -26.22 4.47 -1.37
C GLU A 121 -25.51 4.68 -0.04
N SER A 122 -25.10 5.93 0.25
CA SER A 122 -24.42 6.33 1.47
C SER A 122 -25.34 7.16 2.37
N VAL A 123 -25.53 6.76 3.62
CA VAL A 123 -26.25 7.55 4.63
C VAL A 123 -25.31 8.51 5.33
N ASP A 124 -24.12 8.05 5.69
CA ASP A 124 -23.10 8.81 6.43
C ASP A 124 -21.69 8.34 6.04
N LEU A 125 -20.73 9.24 6.18
CA LEU A 125 -19.31 8.98 5.98
C LEU A 125 -18.53 9.55 7.16
N ARG A 126 -17.71 8.73 7.81
CA ARG A 126 -16.95 9.15 8.99
C ARG A 126 -15.53 8.62 8.98
N TRP A 127 -14.62 9.47 9.41
CA TRP A 127 -13.28 9.06 9.79
C TRP A 127 -13.29 8.50 11.21
N LEU A 128 -13.09 7.18 11.34
CA LEU A 128 -13.11 6.45 12.61
C LEU A 128 -11.69 5.97 12.94
N THR A 129 -11.39 5.94 14.23
CA THR A 129 -10.18 5.23 14.72
C THR A 129 -10.40 3.71 14.64
N PRO A 130 -9.32 2.89 14.59
CA PRO A 130 -9.45 1.43 14.59
C PRO A 130 -10.27 0.86 15.76
N ASP A 131 -10.21 1.53 16.90
CA ASP A 131 -10.94 1.08 18.12
C ASP A 131 -12.44 1.39 18.03
N GLU A 132 -12.85 2.43 17.28
CA GLU A 132 -14.26 2.79 17.09
C GLU A 132 -14.96 1.92 16.04
N ILE A 133 -14.20 1.29 15.14
CA ILE A 133 -14.76 0.51 14.03
C ILE A 133 -15.54 -0.72 14.52
N PRO A 134 -15.02 -1.56 15.45
CA PRO A 134 -15.75 -2.73 15.94
C PRO A 134 -17.04 -2.42 16.70
N ASP A 135 -17.21 -1.18 17.17
CA ASP A 135 -18.41 -0.75 17.88
C ASP A 135 -19.58 -0.46 16.93
N ARG A 136 -19.35 -0.49 15.60
CA ARG A 136 -20.37 -0.29 14.59
C ARG A 136 -20.96 -1.61 14.12
N PRO A 137 -22.22 -1.63 13.65
CA PRO A 137 -22.77 -2.78 12.94
C PRO A 137 -22.03 -2.91 11.60
N LEU A 138 -20.99 -3.73 11.54
CA LEU A 138 -20.15 -3.86 10.34
C LEU A 138 -20.80 -4.73 9.27
N HIS A 139 -20.55 -4.40 8.00
CA HIS A 139 -20.84 -5.31 6.88
C HIS A 139 -20.11 -6.64 7.11
N PRO A 140 -20.78 -7.82 6.98
CA PRO A 140 -20.20 -9.11 7.35
C PRO A 140 -18.84 -9.41 6.69
N GLY A 141 -18.69 -9.14 5.40
CA GLY A 141 -17.41 -9.31 4.69
C GLY A 141 -16.31 -8.41 5.22
N PHE A 142 -16.64 -7.15 5.56
CA PHE A 142 -15.67 -6.23 6.15
C PHE A 142 -15.29 -6.67 7.57
N ALA A 143 -16.25 -7.10 8.40
CA ALA A 143 -15.99 -7.63 9.73
C ALA A 143 -15.02 -8.82 9.70
N GLY A 144 -15.17 -9.71 8.70
CA GLY A 144 -14.27 -10.85 8.50
C GLY A 144 -12.85 -10.44 8.10
N SER A 145 -12.70 -9.41 7.28
CA SER A 145 -11.42 -8.93 6.78
C SER A 145 -10.69 -7.98 7.74
N TRP A 146 -11.43 -7.26 8.59
CA TRP A 146 -10.90 -6.23 9.48
C TRP A 146 -9.74 -6.70 10.38
N PRO A 147 -9.74 -7.90 10.99
CA PRO A 147 -8.61 -8.37 11.82
C PRO A 147 -7.27 -8.45 11.07
N VAL A 148 -7.29 -8.56 9.74
CA VAL A 148 -6.08 -8.54 8.89
C VAL A 148 -5.77 -7.13 8.44
N ILE A 149 -6.73 -6.44 7.80
CA ILE A 149 -6.51 -5.12 7.19
C ILE A 149 -6.27 -4.03 8.23
N GLY A 150 -6.89 -4.12 9.41
CA GLY A 150 -6.67 -3.18 10.51
C GLY A 150 -5.24 -3.15 11.05
N ARG A 151 -4.45 -4.20 10.79
CA ARG A 151 -3.01 -4.24 11.09
C ARG A 151 -2.13 -3.72 9.97
N ALA A 152 -2.71 -3.44 8.80
CA ALA A 152 -2.00 -2.98 7.60
C ALA A 152 -2.20 -1.47 7.32
N LEU A 153 -2.70 -0.71 8.29
CA LEU A 153 -3.00 0.71 8.11
C LEU A 153 -1.74 1.59 8.01
N GLY A 154 -0.64 1.17 8.66
CA GLY A 154 0.63 1.90 8.62
C GLY A 154 1.30 1.80 7.25
N PRO A 155 1.77 2.94 6.69
CA PRO A 155 2.57 2.92 5.48
C PRO A 155 3.91 2.23 5.70
N VAL A 156 4.51 1.73 4.62
CA VAL A 156 5.82 1.09 4.66
C VAL A 156 6.83 1.90 3.85
N LEU A 157 7.98 2.18 4.47
CA LEU A 157 9.16 2.75 3.81
C LEU A 157 10.24 1.68 3.66
N VAL A 158 10.65 1.41 2.43
CA VAL A 158 11.78 0.53 2.13
C VAL A 158 13.00 1.38 1.81
N VAL A 159 14.00 1.37 2.69
CA VAL A 159 15.26 2.09 2.50
C VAL A 159 16.30 1.14 1.92
N LEU A 160 16.84 1.48 0.76
CA LEU A 160 17.76 0.67 -0.02
C LEU A 160 19.17 1.21 0.08
N ASP A 161 20.10 0.41 0.59
CA ASP A 161 21.54 0.62 0.52
C ASP A 161 22.01 0.23 -0.89
N ALA A 162 22.06 1.20 -1.82
CA ALA A 162 22.34 0.92 -3.23
C ALA A 162 23.72 0.28 -3.44
N ALA A 163 24.74 0.74 -2.73
CA ALA A 163 26.09 0.20 -2.88
C ALA A 163 26.16 -1.28 -2.50
N ASN A 164 25.51 -1.66 -1.41
CA ASN A 164 25.45 -3.03 -0.93
C ASN A 164 24.62 -3.93 -1.86
N ILE A 165 23.48 -3.41 -2.38
CA ILE A 165 22.60 -4.16 -3.28
C ILE A 165 23.27 -4.40 -4.63
N VAL A 166 23.88 -3.38 -5.23
CA VAL A 166 24.63 -3.49 -6.49
C VAL A 166 25.81 -4.47 -6.32
N GLY A 167 26.53 -4.39 -5.20
CA GLY A 167 27.61 -5.33 -4.88
C GLY A 167 27.13 -6.78 -4.76
N ALA A 168 25.94 -6.99 -4.21
CA ALA A 168 25.35 -8.32 -4.03
C ALA A 168 24.83 -8.97 -5.32
N ARG A 169 24.58 -8.19 -6.39
CA ARG A 169 24.22 -8.73 -7.73
C ARG A 169 25.33 -9.54 -8.36
N ALA A 170 26.60 -9.28 -7.99
CA ALA A 170 27.78 -9.92 -8.53
C ALA A 170 27.86 -9.87 -10.09
N GLU A 171 27.19 -8.90 -10.73
CA GLU A 171 27.34 -8.67 -12.17
C GLU A 171 28.79 -8.28 -12.47
N HIS A 172 29.41 -8.96 -13.44
CA HIS A 172 30.82 -8.72 -13.73
C HIS A 172 31.06 -7.29 -14.19
N GLY A 173 31.98 -6.57 -13.52
CA GLY A 173 32.38 -5.22 -13.92
C GLY A 173 31.59 -4.06 -13.26
N TRP A 174 30.62 -4.31 -12.38
CA TRP A 174 29.84 -3.26 -11.68
C TRP A 174 30.73 -2.21 -10.99
N TRP A 175 31.91 -2.62 -10.50
CA TRP A 175 32.85 -1.71 -9.84
C TRP A 175 33.54 -0.71 -10.78
N ARG A 176 33.47 -0.95 -12.12
CA ARG A 176 34.00 -0.05 -13.15
C ARG A 176 33.00 1.03 -13.53
N ASP A 177 31.70 0.71 -13.45
CA ASP A 177 30.58 1.62 -13.73
C ASP A 177 29.53 1.53 -12.62
N ARG A 178 29.88 2.09 -11.47
CA ARG A 178 28.97 2.13 -10.30
C ARG A 178 27.71 2.97 -10.59
N ALA A 179 27.84 4.06 -11.34
CA ALA A 179 26.72 4.93 -11.67
C ALA A 179 25.72 4.20 -12.56
N GLY A 180 26.17 3.54 -13.65
CA GLY A 180 25.31 2.76 -14.53
C GLY A 180 24.64 1.60 -13.83
N ALA A 181 25.37 0.85 -12.99
CA ALA A 181 24.78 -0.24 -12.20
C ALA A 181 23.72 0.25 -11.21
N THR A 182 23.94 1.42 -10.60
CA THR A 182 22.95 2.04 -9.71
C THR A 182 21.74 2.57 -10.48
N ALA A 183 21.93 3.20 -11.65
CA ALA A 183 20.85 3.68 -12.49
C ALA A 183 19.93 2.52 -12.93
N LYS A 184 20.51 1.36 -13.30
CA LYS A 184 19.74 0.14 -13.59
C LYS A 184 18.90 -0.28 -12.39
N LEU A 185 19.49 -0.35 -11.19
CA LEU A 185 18.76 -0.67 -9.95
C LEU A 185 17.61 0.30 -9.71
N VAL A 186 17.85 1.61 -9.82
CA VAL A 186 16.83 2.66 -9.61
C VAL A 186 15.66 2.49 -10.59
N SER A 187 15.94 2.21 -11.88
CA SER A 187 14.91 1.95 -12.89
C SER A 187 14.05 0.73 -12.54
N GLU A 188 14.67 -0.37 -12.13
CA GLU A 188 13.97 -1.60 -11.74
C GLU A 188 13.13 -1.40 -10.47
N VAL A 189 13.66 -0.67 -9.48
CA VAL A 189 12.91 -0.29 -8.27
C VAL A 189 11.72 0.61 -8.62
N GLY A 190 11.86 1.50 -9.60
CA GLY A 190 10.73 2.31 -10.11
C GLY A 190 9.61 1.45 -10.71
N ALA A 191 9.97 0.44 -11.50
CA ALA A 191 9.00 -0.52 -12.02
C ALA A 191 8.34 -1.33 -10.90
N LEU A 192 9.12 -1.73 -9.88
CA LEU A 192 8.60 -2.43 -8.71
C LEU A 192 7.69 -1.54 -7.86
N ALA A 193 7.99 -0.26 -7.70
CA ALA A 193 7.14 0.71 -7.01
C ALA A 193 5.77 0.85 -7.67
N ALA A 194 5.74 0.83 -9.00
CA ALA A 194 4.50 0.91 -9.78
C ALA A 194 3.69 -0.40 -9.75
N SER A 195 4.36 -1.56 -9.79
CA SER A 195 3.69 -2.88 -9.81
C SER A 195 3.38 -3.44 -8.43
N GLY A 196 4.03 -2.92 -7.38
CA GLY A 196 3.96 -3.39 -6.01
C GLY A 196 4.71 -4.71 -5.77
N VAL A 197 4.97 -5.00 -4.50
CA VAL A 197 5.64 -6.24 -4.04
C VAL A 197 4.62 -7.24 -3.50
N ARG A 198 4.89 -8.53 -3.70
CA ARG A 198 3.96 -9.61 -3.26
C ARG A 198 4.03 -9.88 -1.77
N ALA A 199 5.21 -9.73 -1.17
CA ALA A 199 5.41 -9.98 0.25
C ALA A 199 6.52 -9.08 0.80
N LEU A 200 6.28 -8.51 1.95
CA LEU A 200 7.31 -7.84 2.74
C LEU A 200 7.86 -8.81 3.79
N PRO A 201 9.17 -8.84 4.04
CA PRO A 201 9.74 -9.65 5.11
C PRO A 201 9.33 -9.10 6.47
N ALA A 202 9.24 -9.99 7.46
CA ALA A 202 8.95 -9.73 8.86
C ALA A 202 7.54 -9.22 9.17
N ARG A 203 7.34 -8.45 10.19
CA ARG A 203 6.13 -8.12 10.99
C ARG A 203 4.90 -7.59 10.24
N THR A 204 4.94 -7.47 8.93
CA THR A 204 3.80 -6.96 8.16
C THR A 204 2.69 -8.01 8.05
N PRO A 205 1.41 -7.62 8.14
CA PRO A 205 0.30 -8.51 7.87
C PRO A 205 0.33 -9.02 6.42
N THR A 206 -0.33 -10.15 6.17
CA THR A 206 -0.36 -10.74 4.83
C THR A 206 -1.36 -9.99 3.96
N LEU A 207 -0.88 -9.09 3.10
CA LEU A 207 -1.63 -8.55 1.99
C LEU A 207 -1.26 -9.29 0.69
N THR A 208 -2.16 -9.27 -0.26
CA THR A 208 -1.91 -9.86 -1.58
C THR A 208 -0.85 -9.06 -2.36
N ARG A 209 -0.83 -7.73 -2.12
CA ARG A 209 0.15 -6.83 -2.72
C ARG A 209 0.40 -5.62 -1.84
N TRP A 210 1.67 -5.22 -1.74
CA TRP A 210 2.10 -4.02 -1.05
C TRP A 210 2.65 -2.99 -2.04
N PHE A 211 2.42 -1.71 -1.76
CA PHE A 211 2.97 -0.56 -2.49
C PHE A 211 3.77 0.33 -1.53
N PRO A 212 4.94 -0.14 -1.06
CA PRO A 212 5.76 0.65 -0.16
C PRO A 212 6.33 1.88 -0.86
N ARG A 213 6.69 2.90 -0.07
CA ARG A 213 7.57 3.97 -0.54
C ARG A 213 9.00 3.42 -0.61
N PHE A 214 9.73 3.73 -1.69
CA PHE A 214 11.13 3.36 -1.82
C PHE A 214 12.02 4.58 -1.68
N ALA A 215 13.05 4.49 -0.83
CA ALA A 215 14.13 5.46 -0.72
C ALA A 215 15.45 4.76 -1.06
N VAL A 216 16.13 5.22 -2.10
CA VAL A 216 17.41 4.68 -2.56
C VAL A 216 18.53 5.60 -2.08
N VAL A 217 19.38 5.10 -1.20
CA VAL A 217 20.56 5.82 -0.72
C VAL A 217 21.73 5.57 -1.64
N VAL A 218 22.27 6.65 -2.20
CA VAL A 218 23.40 6.63 -3.14
C VAL A 218 24.59 7.42 -2.59
N GLU A 219 25.81 6.96 -2.91
CA GLU A 219 27.06 7.58 -2.48
C GLU A 219 28.12 7.56 -3.59
N GLY A 220 29.21 8.28 -3.38
CA GLY A 220 30.38 8.28 -4.27
C GLY A 220 30.00 8.66 -5.71
N ALA A 221 30.42 7.86 -6.68
CA ALA A 221 30.18 8.08 -8.11
C ALA A 221 28.68 7.92 -8.51
N ALA A 222 27.85 7.35 -7.64
CA ALA A 222 26.43 7.16 -7.92
C ALA A 222 25.53 8.33 -7.44
N ARG A 223 26.11 9.38 -6.83
CA ARG A 223 25.35 10.50 -6.25
C ARG A 223 24.46 11.24 -7.23
N ASP A 224 24.90 11.32 -8.48
CA ASP A 224 24.24 12.08 -9.53
C ASP A 224 23.32 11.21 -10.40
N VAL A 225 23.06 9.96 -10.00
CA VAL A 225 22.11 9.10 -10.69
C VAL A 225 20.70 9.73 -10.61
N PRO A 226 20.04 9.93 -11.75
CA PRO A 226 18.71 10.55 -11.76
C PRO A 226 17.69 9.65 -11.08
N GLY A 227 16.74 10.27 -10.36
CA GLY A 227 15.58 9.59 -9.81
C GLY A 227 14.56 9.20 -10.88
N VAL A 228 13.66 8.31 -10.52
CA VAL A 228 12.52 7.87 -11.34
C VAL A 228 11.23 8.06 -10.53
N PRO A 229 10.06 8.13 -11.19
CA PRO A 229 8.78 8.19 -10.49
C PRO A 229 8.62 7.06 -9.45
N GLY A 230 8.04 7.37 -8.30
CA GLY A 230 7.81 6.41 -7.20
C GLY A 230 9.04 6.08 -6.34
N VAL A 231 10.22 6.66 -6.64
CA VAL A 231 11.46 6.41 -5.90
C VAL A 231 12.06 7.72 -5.37
N THR A 232 12.28 7.80 -4.07
CA THR A 232 12.99 8.92 -3.43
C THR A 232 14.49 8.65 -3.47
N MET A 233 15.26 9.56 -4.06
CA MET A 233 16.72 9.48 -4.06
C MET A 233 17.31 10.21 -2.85
N ILE A 234 18.19 9.54 -2.12
CA ILE A 234 18.93 10.14 -0.98
C ILE A 234 20.41 10.12 -1.31
N SER A 235 20.94 11.27 -1.74
CA SER A 235 22.36 11.42 -2.02
C SER A 235 23.14 11.66 -0.72
N ALA A 236 24.03 10.74 -0.38
CA ALA A 236 24.86 10.83 0.83
C ALA A 236 26.05 11.77 0.60
N PRO A 237 26.20 12.88 1.37
CA PRO A 237 27.34 13.77 1.24
C PRO A 237 28.66 13.12 1.71
N GLY A 238 28.56 12.10 2.56
CA GLY A 238 29.64 11.29 3.11
C GLY A 238 29.32 9.80 3.00
N SER A 239 29.23 9.12 4.15
CA SER A 239 28.91 7.69 4.24
C SER A 239 27.45 7.41 3.88
N GLY A 240 27.21 6.41 3.03
CA GLY A 240 25.88 5.88 2.72
C GLY A 240 25.17 5.34 3.96
N ASP A 241 25.91 4.65 4.84
CA ASP A 241 25.39 4.12 6.10
C ASP A 241 24.77 5.21 6.98
N ASP A 242 25.45 6.36 7.11
CA ASP A 242 24.94 7.48 7.91
C ASP A 242 23.70 8.09 7.27
N ALA A 243 23.60 8.07 5.94
CA ALA A 243 22.42 8.53 5.24
C ALA A 243 21.24 7.57 5.42
N VAL A 244 21.47 6.24 5.40
CA VAL A 244 20.45 5.23 5.72
C VAL A 244 19.95 5.43 7.16
N VAL A 245 20.86 5.56 8.13
CA VAL A 245 20.47 5.78 9.55
C VAL A 245 19.66 7.07 9.72
N ARG A 246 20.03 8.15 9.00
CA ARG A 246 19.25 9.40 9.01
C ARG A 246 17.85 9.19 8.43
N ALA A 247 17.73 8.47 7.30
CA ALA A 247 16.43 8.18 6.69
C ALA A 247 15.51 7.42 7.65
N VAL A 248 16.04 6.42 8.37
CA VAL A 248 15.30 5.68 9.40
C VAL A 248 14.85 6.61 10.54
N ARG A 249 15.72 7.50 11.03
CA ARG A 249 15.36 8.44 12.12
C ARG A 249 14.33 9.50 11.71
N GLN A 250 14.28 9.85 10.44
CA GLN A 250 13.37 10.87 9.90
C GLN A 250 12.01 10.29 9.52
N ALA A 251 11.89 8.97 9.45
CA ALA A 251 10.60 8.33 9.19
C ALA A 251 9.66 8.60 10.38
N PRO A 252 8.39 8.93 10.09
CA PRO A 252 7.37 9.06 11.13
C PRO A 252 7.26 7.79 11.97
N GLY A 253 6.99 7.92 13.27
CA GLY A 253 6.95 6.80 14.21
C GLY A 253 5.88 5.73 13.90
N TRP A 254 4.88 6.08 13.10
CA TRP A 254 3.83 5.15 12.63
C TRP A 254 4.15 4.48 11.30
N GLU A 255 5.23 4.89 10.61
CA GLU A 255 5.66 4.27 9.38
C GLU A 255 6.55 3.06 9.67
N HIS A 256 6.21 1.92 9.08
CA HIS A 256 7.03 0.73 9.18
C HIS A 256 8.26 0.85 8.27
N VAL A 257 9.45 0.85 8.85
CA VAL A 257 10.70 1.00 8.06
C VAL A 257 11.38 -0.35 7.88
N LEU A 258 11.63 -0.71 6.62
CA LEU A 258 12.40 -1.89 6.21
C LEU A 258 13.69 -1.44 5.53
N VAL A 259 14.85 -1.78 6.08
CA VAL A 259 16.16 -1.50 5.46
C VAL A 259 16.66 -2.73 4.71
N VAL A 260 17.09 -2.53 3.47
CA VAL A 260 17.69 -3.59 2.64
C VAL A 260 19.20 -3.42 2.58
N THR A 261 19.92 -4.23 3.35
CA THR A 261 21.38 -4.26 3.39
C THR A 261 21.91 -5.60 3.92
N ALA A 262 23.10 -6.01 3.52
CA ALA A 262 23.85 -7.12 4.12
C ALA A 262 24.92 -6.63 5.10
N ASP A 263 25.19 -5.32 5.16
CA ASP A 263 26.21 -4.77 6.06
C ASP A 263 25.81 -4.99 7.52
N ARG A 264 26.69 -5.68 8.28
CA ARG A 264 26.40 -6.07 9.66
C ARG A 264 26.34 -4.86 10.60
N GLY A 265 27.25 -3.92 10.46
CA GLY A 265 27.31 -2.73 11.30
C GLY A 265 26.11 -1.82 11.07
N LEU A 266 25.70 -1.63 9.80
CA LEU A 266 24.53 -0.88 9.46
C LEU A 266 23.25 -1.55 10.00
N ARG A 267 23.13 -2.88 9.86
CA ARG A 267 21.99 -3.65 10.42
C ARG A 267 21.81 -3.41 11.91
N GLU A 268 22.88 -3.51 12.70
CA GLU A 268 22.85 -3.29 14.15
C GLU A 268 22.36 -1.86 14.48
N ARG A 269 22.84 -0.85 13.74
CA ARG A 269 22.47 0.56 13.93
C ARG A 269 20.99 0.85 13.64
N VAL A 270 20.44 0.28 12.57
CA VAL A 270 19.03 0.56 12.18
C VAL A 270 18.02 -0.26 12.98
N VAL A 271 18.38 -1.49 13.39
CA VAL A 271 17.55 -2.29 14.31
C VAL A 271 17.44 -1.61 15.68
N ALA A 272 18.50 -0.99 16.17
CA ALA A 272 18.48 -0.19 17.41
C ALA A 272 17.52 1.01 17.34
N LEU A 273 17.14 1.45 16.12
CA LEU A 273 16.15 2.50 15.88
C LEU A 273 14.73 1.96 15.63
N GLY A 274 14.54 0.64 15.71
CA GLY A 274 13.24 0.00 15.52
C GLY A 274 12.93 -0.43 14.07
N ALA A 275 13.85 -0.23 13.12
CA ALA A 275 13.66 -0.70 11.76
C ALA A 275 13.81 -2.21 11.63
N ASP A 276 13.02 -2.83 10.74
CA ASP A 276 13.29 -4.18 10.27
C ASP A 276 14.38 -4.19 9.21
N VAL A 277 15.07 -5.33 9.06
CA VAL A 277 16.17 -5.46 8.11
C VAL A 277 16.06 -6.76 7.33
N THR A 278 16.29 -6.65 6.01
CA THR A 278 16.43 -7.80 5.13
C THR A 278 17.70 -7.70 4.28
N GLY A 279 18.11 -8.81 3.69
CA GLY A 279 19.27 -8.83 2.77
C GLY A 279 18.88 -8.48 1.33
N PRO A 280 19.86 -8.10 0.49
CA PRO A 280 19.63 -7.77 -0.93
C PRO A 280 18.90 -8.84 -1.73
N ARG A 281 19.04 -10.12 -1.39
CA ARG A 281 18.40 -11.24 -2.09
C ARG A 281 16.89 -11.10 -2.13
N TRP A 282 16.28 -10.59 -1.06
CA TRP A 282 14.84 -10.36 -1.04
C TRP A 282 14.42 -9.38 -2.14
N LEU A 283 15.07 -8.22 -2.22
CA LEU A 283 14.76 -7.23 -3.26
C LEU A 283 15.01 -7.79 -4.65
N LEU A 284 16.19 -8.41 -4.86
CA LEU A 284 16.60 -8.97 -6.15
C LEU A 284 15.65 -10.07 -6.65
N SER A 285 14.95 -10.76 -5.74
CA SER A 285 13.92 -11.75 -6.12
C SER A 285 12.58 -11.13 -6.51
N GLN A 286 12.41 -9.81 -6.30
CA GLN A 286 11.20 -9.06 -6.69
C GLN A 286 11.40 -8.31 -8.02
N LEU A 287 12.67 -8.01 -8.38
CA LEU A 287 13.04 -7.37 -9.64
C LEU A 287 13.12 -8.38 -10.79
#